data_402c8b4cd881485bafb93f5f7e7756d4
#
_entry.id   402c8b4cd881485bafb93f5f7e7756d4
#
_cell.length_a   1.000
_cell.length_b   1.000
_cell.length_c   1.000
_cell.angle_alpha   90.00
_cell.angle_beta   90.00
_cell.angle_gamma   90.00
#
_symmetry.space_group_name_H-M   'P 1'
#
loop_
_entity.id
_entity.type
_entity.pdbx_description
1 polymer ?
#
loop_
_entity_poly.entity_id
_entity_poly.type
_entity_poly.pdbx_seq_one_letter_code
_entity_poly.pdbx_strand_id
1 'polypeptide(L)'
;MDTVGSVKRQGTQRVGFLLMDQFTLVSLSSAIDPLRVANSLSDVELYRWCLIGAGEEEQISSDGVRVKLDHTLTDEIELDLVIVV
;
A
#
# COMPACT_ATOMS: atom_id res chain seq x y z
N MET A 1 -8.52 -13.35 25.54
CA MET A 1 -9.05 -12.48 25.12
C MET A 1 -9.34 -12.52 23.84
N ASP A 2 -10.10 -12.22 23.50
CA ASP A 2 -10.36 -12.33 22.29
C ASP A 2 -10.62 -11.12 21.64
N THR A 3 -10.43 -10.02 22.20
CA THR A 3 -10.77 -8.84 21.54
C THR A 3 -10.08 -8.67 20.27
N VAL A 4 -8.78 -8.82 20.28
CA VAL A 4 -8.08 -8.74 19.05
C VAL A 4 -8.45 -9.91 18.20
N GLY A 5 -8.54 -11.05 18.82
CA GLY A 5 -8.87 -12.21 18.08
C GLY A 5 -10.28 -12.20 17.57
N SER A 6 -11.11 -11.33 18.11
CA SER A 6 -12.48 -11.33 17.66
C SER A 6 -12.70 -10.47 16.44
N VAL A 7 -11.68 -9.78 16.00
CA VAL A 7 -11.82 -9.02 14.77
C VAL A 7 -12.00 -10.00 13.65
N LYS A 8 -13.07 -9.89 12.93
CA LYS A 8 -13.33 -10.80 11.87
C LYS A 8 -12.50 -10.48 10.68
N ARG A 9 -11.90 -11.51 10.12
CA ARG A 9 -11.18 -11.30 8.89
C ARG A 9 -12.16 -11.45 7.78
N GLN A 10 -12.31 -10.44 7.00
CA GLN A 10 -13.20 -10.45 5.87
C GLN A 10 -12.43 -10.73 4.60
N GLY A 11 -11.31 -11.42 4.70
CA GLY A 11 -10.47 -11.68 3.57
C GLY A 11 -9.26 -10.76 3.59
N THR A 12 -8.60 -10.66 2.48
CA THR A 12 -7.40 -9.86 2.35
C THR A 12 -7.77 -8.37 2.33
N GLN A 13 -7.07 -7.59 3.12
CA GLN A 13 -7.24 -6.14 3.12
C GLN A 13 -6.49 -5.54 1.95
N ARG A 14 -7.13 -4.67 1.20
CA ARG A 14 -6.51 -4.03 0.03
C ARG A 14 -6.11 -2.63 0.39
N VAL A 15 -4.82 -2.36 0.30
CA VAL A 15 -4.26 -1.08 0.71
C VAL A 15 -3.67 -0.38 -0.50
N GLY A 16 -4.04 0.86 -0.72
CA GLY A 16 -3.46 1.67 -1.78
C GLY A 16 -2.51 2.68 -1.19
N PHE A 17 -1.31 2.77 -1.73
CA PHE A 17 -0.35 3.80 -1.34
C PHE A 17 -0.36 4.88 -2.40
N LEU A 18 -0.86 6.05 -2.04
CA LEU A 18 -0.92 7.18 -2.95
C LEU A 18 0.39 7.95 -2.85
N LEU A 19 1.17 7.90 -3.92
CA LEU A 19 2.49 8.53 -3.95
C LEU A 19 2.32 9.96 -4.43
N MET A 20 2.59 10.90 -3.53
CA MET A 20 2.54 12.30 -3.88
C MET A 20 3.84 12.70 -4.56
N ASP A 21 3.82 13.86 -5.22
CA ASP A 21 5.01 14.35 -5.87
C ASP A 21 6.13 14.49 -4.84
N GLN A 22 7.33 14.05 -5.19
CA GLN A 22 8.49 14.14 -4.31
C GLN A 22 8.35 13.30 -3.04
N PHE A 23 7.58 12.23 -3.09
CA PHE A 23 7.47 11.33 -1.94
C PHE A 23 8.85 10.78 -1.60
N THR A 24 9.03 10.31 -0.36
CA THR A 24 10.31 9.73 0.04
C THR A 24 10.23 8.21 -0.01
N LEU A 25 11.29 7.59 -0.54
CA LEU A 25 11.32 6.14 -0.63
C LEU A 25 11.29 5.48 0.74
N VAL A 26 11.94 6.10 1.73
CA VAL A 26 11.97 5.50 3.05
C VAL A 26 10.58 5.49 3.69
N SER A 27 9.78 6.53 3.43
CA SER A 27 8.42 6.55 3.93
C SER A 27 7.59 5.45 3.29
N LEU A 28 7.77 5.26 1.98
CA LEU A 28 7.02 4.22 1.29
C LEU A 28 7.40 2.84 1.79
N SER A 29 8.70 2.54 1.86
CA SER A 29 9.11 1.21 2.29
C SER A 29 8.78 0.97 3.76
N SER A 30 8.82 2.00 4.59
CA SER A 30 8.44 1.87 5.99
C SER A 30 6.95 1.56 6.14
N ALA A 31 6.13 2.02 5.21
CA ALA A 31 4.70 1.75 5.27
C ALA A 31 4.38 0.36 4.71
N ILE A 32 5.12 -0.08 3.71
CA ILE A 32 4.89 -1.39 3.10
C ILE A 32 5.42 -2.53 3.97
N ASP A 33 6.60 -2.36 4.55
CA ASP A 33 7.27 -3.45 5.26
C ASP A 33 6.42 -4.12 6.34
N PRO A 34 5.71 -3.39 7.19
CA PRO A 34 4.89 -4.07 8.18
C PRO A 34 3.83 -4.98 7.56
N LEU A 35 3.29 -4.61 6.42
CA LEU A 35 2.30 -5.44 5.75
C LEU A 35 2.93 -6.71 5.22
N ARG A 36 4.12 -6.58 4.63
CA ARG A 36 4.86 -7.71 4.12
C ARG A 36 5.21 -8.69 5.23
N VAL A 37 5.67 -8.15 6.35
CA VAL A 37 6.07 -8.98 7.48
C VAL A 37 4.85 -9.69 8.07
N ALA A 38 3.72 -9.00 8.18
CA ALA A 38 2.51 -9.61 8.69
C ALA A 38 2.07 -10.77 7.81
N ASN A 39 2.13 -10.59 6.49
CA ASN A 39 1.80 -11.68 5.58
C ASN A 39 2.73 -12.86 5.79
N SER A 40 4.02 -12.57 5.93
CA SER A 40 5.00 -13.63 6.07
C SER A 40 4.82 -14.42 7.35
N LEU A 41 4.51 -13.73 8.45
CA LEU A 41 4.36 -14.39 9.74
C LEU A 41 3.07 -15.17 9.86
N SER A 42 2.04 -14.80 9.12
CA SER A 42 0.74 -15.43 9.30
C SER A 42 0.49 -16.58 8.33
N ASP A 43 1.37 -16.77 7.36
CA ASP A 43 1.19 -17.81 6.36
C ASP A 43 -0.06 -17.64 5.51
N VAL A 44 -0.73 -16.52 5.59
CA VAL A 44 -1.85 -16.20 4.69
C VAL A 44 -1.67 -14.77 4.26
N GLU A 45 -2.27 -14.42 3.14
CA GLU A 45 -2.17 -13.06 2.63
C GLU A 45 -3.16 -12.19 3.39
N LEU A 46 -2.68 -11.48 4.40
CA LEU A 46 -3.51 -10.56 5.17
C LEU A 46 -3.71 -9.25 4.44
N TYR A 47 -2.70 -8.81 3.70
CA TYR A 47 -2.70 -7.53 3.03
C TYR A 47 -2.24 -7.68 1.59
N ARG A 48 -2.88 -6.93 0.72
CA ARG A 48 -2.43 -6.79 -0.65
C ARG A 48 -2.38 -5.30 -0.93
N TRP A 49 -1.31 -4.83 -1.54
CA TRP A 49 -1.17 -3.40 -1.74
C TRP A 49 -0.87 -3.07 -3.18
N CYS A 50 -1.12 -1.80 -3.53
CA CYS A 50 -0.78 -1.28 -4.84
C CYS A 50 -0.31 0.15 -4.70
N LEU A 51 0.39 0.62 -5.70
CA LEU A 51 0.92 1.97 -5.74
C LEU A 51 0.09 2.78 -6.70
N ILE A 52 -0.35 3.95 -6.27
CA ILE A 52 -1.27 4.79 -7.01
C ILE A 52 -0.65 6.17 -7.19
N GLY A 53 -0.82 6.75 -8.34
CA GLY A 53 -0.36 8.10 -8.59
C GLY A 53 -1.39 8.93 -9.31
N ALA A 54 -1.04 10.18 -9.62
CA ALA A 54 -2.00 11.16 -10.07
C ALA A 54 -2.27 11.13 -11.57
N GLY A 55 -1.66 10.25 -12.31
CA GLY A 55 -1.96 10.19 -13.74
C GLY A 55 -0.81 9.76 -14.60
N GLU A 56 0.36 9.64 -14.03
CA GLU A 56 1.52 9.17 -14.78
C GLU A 56 1.66 7.68 -14.58
N GLU A 57 2.48 7.06 -15.41
CA GLU A 57 2.80 5.66 -15.20
C GLU A 57 3.86 5.46 -14.14
N GLU A 58 4.57 6.52 -13.81
CA GLU A 58 5.63 6.49 -12.81
C GLU A 58 5.51 7.70 -11.93
N GLN A 59 6.01 7.57 -10.72
CA GLN A 59 6.16 8.69 -9.81
C GLN A 59 7.62 8.74 -9.41
N ILE A 60 8.18 9.94 -9.32
CA ILE A 60 9.60 10.10 -9.02
C ILE A 60 9.74 10.54 -7.58
N SER A 61 10.56 9.80 -6.82
CA SER A 61 10.78 10.12 -5.41
C SER A 61 11.64 11.37 -5.27
N SER A 62 11.74 11.85 -4.04
CA SER A 62 12.52 13.07 -3.77
C SER A 62 13.99 12.89 -4.11
N ASP A 63 14.49 11.66 -4.11
CA ASP A 63 15.89 11.40 -4.46
C ASP A 63 16.03 10.91 -5.90
N GLY A 64 15.01 11.08 -6.72
CA GLY A 64 15.13 10.85 -8.15
C GLY A 64 14.89 9.43 -8.61
N VAL A 65 14.39 8.57 -7.75
CA VAL A 65 14.13 7.18 -8.12
C VAL A 65 12.75 7.08 -8.77
N ARG A 66 12.69 6.43 -9.92
CA ARG A 66 11.43 6.24 -10.62
C ARG A 66 10.75 4.99 -10.11
N VAL A 67 9.52 5.15 -9.67
CA VAL A 67 8.74 4.04 -9.15
C VAL A 67 7.55 3.84 -10.08
N LYS A 68 7.39 2.61 -10.57
CA LYS A 68 6.28 2.30 -11.44
C LYS A 68 5.01 2.20 -10.63
N LEU A 69 3.94 2.78 -11.14
CA LEU A 69 2.65 2.78 -10.47
C LEU A 69 1.78 1.66 -11.01
N ASP A 70 0.93 1.13 -10.13
CA ASP A 70 -0.01 0.09 -10.53
C ASP A 70 -1.28 0.70 -11.08
N HIS A 71 -1.69 1.85 -10.54
CA HIS A 71 -2.95 2.48 -10.93
C HIS A 71 -2.82 3.99 -10.86
N THR A 72 -3.77 4.68 -11.49
CA THR A 72 -3.89 6.12 -11.35
C THR A 72 -5.16 6.41 -10.58
N LEU A 73 -5.31 7.66 -10.15
CA LEU A 73 -6.47 8.08 -9.38
C LEU A 73 -7.77 7.96 -10.14
N THR A 74 -7.70 7.90 -11.47
CA THR A 74 -8.91 7.78 -12.28
C THR A 74 -9.34 6.33 -12.48
N ASP A 75 -8.52 5.38 -12.08
CA ASP A 75 -8.88 3.98 -12.21
C ASP A 75 -9.93 3.61 -11.19
N GLU A 76 -10.79 2.67 -11.57
CA GLU A 76 -11.75 2.15 -10.61
C GLU A 76 -11.11 0.99 -9.89
N ILE A 77 -10.78 1.19 -8.63
CA ILE A 77 -10.18 0.16 -7.80
C ILE A 77 -10.90 0.10 -6.47
N GLU A 78 -11.06 -1.11 -5.99
CA GLU A 78 -11.65 -1.30 -4.67
C GLU A 78 -10.53 -1.40 -3.65
N LEU A 79 -10.53 -0.49 -2.70
CA LEU A 79 -9.51 -0.46 -1.65
C LEU A 79 -10.20 -0.35 -0.31
N ASP A 80 -9.59 -0.98 0.69
CA ASP A 80 -10.08 -0.87 2.05
C ASP A 80 -9.44 0.30 2.77
N LEU A 81 -8.25 0.70 2.32
CA LEU A 81 -7.50 1.76 2.97
C LEU A 81 -6.60 2.43 1.96
N VAL A 82 -6.47 3.74 2.05
CA VAL A 82 -5.51 4.51 1.25
C VAL A 82 -4.57 5.22 2.20
N ILE A 83 -3.29 5.04 1.98
CA ILE A 83 -2.25 5.70 2.77
C ILE A 83 -1.54 6.68 1.85
N VAL A 84 -1.48 7.94 2.26
CA VAL A 84 -0.81 8.97 1.48
C VAL A 84 0.65 9.03 1.91
N VAL A 85 1.53 8.97 0.94
CA VAL A 85 2.97 8.95 1.22
C VAL A 85 3.62 10.24 0.76
#